data_c81b5812c77b726dc66ae3c8987f61ea
#
_entry.id   c81b5812c77b726dc66ae3c8987f61ea
#
_cell.length_a   1.000
_cell.length_b   1.000
_cell.length_c   1.000
_cell.angle_alpha   90.00
_cell.angle_beta   90.00
_cell.angle_gamma   90.00
#
_symmetry.space_group_name_H-M   'P 1'
#
loop_
_entity.id
_entity.type
_entity.pdbx_description
1 polymer ?
#
loop_
_entity_poly.entity_id
_entity_poly.type
_entity_poly.pdbx_seq_one_letter_code
_entity_poly.pdbx_strand_id
1 'polypeptide(L)'
;TTPWLQSIKNQHGFLLFDNAYSCHSHTVPVLTYALTAKNQYNTLPLEQAASIIEIAQAADFHTVWISNQVKYGAWDTPVSVIADQSQTQYWLNGHLGETTQTTHFDLSLVDVLKKLPVFDKALIVVHLMGNHGSYEERYPHAFNRWTGKSHIDKYDNSILYNDFVMKQLFSAVKDLPNFQGLIYFSDHADDVDAGLGHDASRFTFDMARIPLYMYFSDNYIQKYPHTMAILKKHTSAYFTNDLIFDTLINIMQIPFPVLEETNSLADKNYKNTSTNLKTLYGKKSLSEDPFAD
;
A
#
# COMPACT_ATOMS: atom_id res chain seq x y z
N THR A 1 6.80 -16.52 -7.85
CA THR A 1 5.71 -15.77 -8.53
C THR A 1 6.05 -14.31 -8.82
N THR A 2 7.06 -13.71 -8.19
CA THR A 2 7.44 -12.29 -8.30
C THR A 2 8.82 -12.08 -8.93
N PRO A 3 9.04 -12.42 -10.24
CA PRO A 3 10.35 -12.36 -10.87
C PRO A 3 10.94 -10.96 -10.94
N TRP A 4 10.12 -9.93 -11.16
CA TRP A 4 10.60 -8.55 -11.17
C TRP A 4 11.07 -8.10 -9.79
N LEU A 5 10.27 -8.28 -8.74
CA LEU A 5 10.65 -7.94 -7.37
C LEU A 5 11.96 -8.64 -6.98
N GLN A 6 12.11 -9.92 -7.30
CA GLN A 6 13.36 -10.66 -7.06
C GLN A 6 14.56 -10.05 -7.80
N SER A 7 14.35 -9.49 -9.00
CA SER A 7 15.42 -8.88 -9.80
C SER A 7 15.88 -7.52 -9.28
N ILE A 8 15.01 -6.77 -8.57
CA ILE A 8 15.32 -5.40 -8.13
C ILE A 8 15.54 -5.25 -6.62
N LYS A 9 15.19 -6.25 -5.80
CA LYS A 9 15.25 -6.14 -4.34
C LYS A 9 16.61 -5.76 -3.76
N ASN A 10 17.70 -5.99 -4.51
CA ASN A 10 19.06 -5.65 -4.12
C ASN A 10 19.61 -4.42 -4.85
N GLN A 11 18.80 -3.70 -5.62
CA GLN A 11 19.23 -2.49 -6.31
C GLN A 11 19.44 -1.34 -5.31
N HIS A 12 20.32 -0.42 -5.67
CA HIS A 12 20.53 0.80 -4.90
C HIS A 12 19.21 1.59 -4.77
N GLY A 13 18.92 2.06 -3.57
CA GLY A 13 17.69 2.78 -3.27
C GLY A 13 16.47 1.90 -3.00
N PHE A 14 16.55 0.57 -3.20
CA PHE A 14 15.45 -0.35 -2.93
C PHE A 14 15.54 -0.88 -1.49
N LEU A 15 14.42 -0.87 -0.78
CA LEU A 15 14.27 -1.40 0.57
C LEU A 15 13.05 -2.35 0.58
N LEU A 16 13.27 -3.61 0.97
CA LEU A 16 12.22 -4.58 1.24
C LEU A 16 12.09 -4.74 2.75
N PHE A 17 10.87 -4.71 3.27
CA PHE A 17 10.59 -4.86 4.69
C PHE A 17 10.07 -6.27 4.96
N ASP A 18 10.70 -6.97 5.89
CA ASP A 18 10.47 -8.41 6.09
C ASP A 18 9.25 -8.70 6.97
N ASN A 19 8.90 -7.79 7.89
CA ASN A 19 7.90 -8.02 8.94
C ASN A 19 6.78 -6.96 8.89
N ALA A 20 6.17 -6.78 7.71
CA ALA A 20 5.04 -5.90 7.54
C ALA A 20 3.70 -6.65 7.64
N TYR A 21 2.78 -6.08 8.40
CA TYR A 21 1.46 -6.64 8.65
C TYR A 21 0.36 -5.62 8.38
N SER A 22 -0.81 -6.13 8.05
CA SER A 22 -2.03 -5.35 8.00
C SER A 22 -2.66 -5.18 9.38
N CYS A 23 -3.22 -4.01 9.65
CA CYS A 23 -3.96 -3.73 10.87
C CYS A 23 -5.36 -4.38 10.91
N HIS A 24 -5.85 -4.87 9.77
CA HIS A 24 -7.12 -5.59 9.61
C HIS A 24 -7.09 -6.41 8.33
N SER A 25 -8.02 -7.37 8.17
CA SER A 25 -8.14 -8.20 6.96
C SER A 25 -9.10 -7.66 5.91
N HIS A 26 -9.56 -6.40 5.99
CA HIS A 26 -10.46 -5.78 5.01
C HIS A 26 -9.96 -4.40 4.60
N THR A 27 -10.16 -4.05 3.32
CA THR A 27 -9.69 -2.81 2.69
C THR A 27 -10.15 -1.55 3.42
N VAL A 28 -11.44 -1.39 3.68
CA VAL A 28 -11.96 -0.15 4.28
C VAL A 28 -11.36 0.15 5.66
N PRO A 29 -11.36 -0.79 6.62
CA PRO A 29 -10.68 -0.59 7.90
C PRO A 29 -9.21 -0.19 7.74
N VAL A 30 -8.50 -0.90 6.85
CA VAL A 30 -7.06 -0.69 6.66
C VAL A 30 -6.78 0.67 6.04
N LEU A 31 -7.34 0.97 4.87
CA LEU A 31 -7.01 2.20 4.15
C LEU A 31 -7.48 3.44 4.89
N THR A 32 -8.58 3.33 5.64
CA THR A 32 -9.04 4.42 6.50
C THR A 32 -7.99 4.77 7.57
N TYR A 33 -7.30 3.79 8.15
CA TYR A 33 -6.24 4.04 9.12
C TYR A 33 -4.89 4.36 8.45
N ALA A 34 -4.53 3.61 7.42
CA ALA A 34 -3.26 3.80 6.72
C ALA A 34 -3.10 5.19 6.08
N LEU A 35 -4.21 5.77 5.63
CA LEU A 35 -4.20 7.05 4.91
C LEU A 35 -4.62 8.27 5.77
N THR A 36 -4.80 8.07 7.07
CA THR A 36 -5.13 9.15 8.00
C THR A 36 -4.25 9.11 9.25
N ALA A 37 -4.30 10.17 10.05
CA ALA A 37 -3.64 10.22 11.36
C ALA A 37 -4.25 9.28 12.41
N LYS A 38 -5.35 8.58 12.09
CA LYS A 38 -5.96 7.56 12.94
C LYS A 38 -5.21 6.24 12.79
N ASN A 39 -4.88 5.61 13.92
CA ASN A 39 -4.31 4.27 13.96
C ASN A 39 -4.86 3.46 15.14
N GLN A 40 -4.46 2.21 15.30
CA GLN A 40 -4.91 1.32 16.37
C GLN A 40 -4.48 1.76 17.78
N TYR A 41 -3.48 2.64 17.89
CA TYR A 41 -2.78 2.97 19.14
C TYR A 41 -3.16 4.32 19.69
N ASN A 42 -3.86 5.15 18.91
CA ASN A 42 -4.34 6.47 19.37
C ASN A 42 -5.87 6.47 19.58
N THR A 43 -6.33 7.47 20.34
CA THR A 43 -7.75 7.66 20.63
C THR A 43 -8.41 8.73 19.75
N LEU A 44 -7.70 9.18 18.69
CA LEU A 44 -8.18 10.20 17.77
C LEU A 44 -9.48 9.71 17.08
N PRO A 45 -10.59 10.44 17.14
CA PRO A 45 -11.78 10.14 16.36
C PRO A 45 -11.48 10.21 14.86
N LEU A 46 -12.01 9.28 14.07
CA LEU A 46 -11.72 9.21 12.64
C LEU A 46 -12.14 10.49 11.90
N GLU A 47 -13.26 11.07 12.27
CA GLU A 47 -13.79 12.32 11.69
C GLU A 47 -12.94 13.57 11.98
N GLN A 48 -11.96 13.44 12.88
CA GLN A 48 -10.99 14.48 13.22
C GLN A 48 -9.58 14.15 12.71
N ALA A 49 -9.40 12.98 12.13
CA ALA A 49 -8.11 12.52 11.66
C ALA A 49 -7.82 13.09 10.27
N ALA A 50 -6.84 13.98 10.19
CA ALA A 50 -6.38 14.51 8.91
C ALA A 50 -5.88 13.37 8.01
N SER A 51 -6.20 13.41 6.73
CA SER A 51 -5.70 12.47 5.75
C SER A 51 -4.32 12.86 5.24
N ILE A 52 -3.60 11.89 4.67
CA ILE A 52 -2.32 12.13 4.00
C ILE A 52 -2.49 13.10 2.81
N ILE A 53 -3.67 13.09 2.19
CA ILE A 53 -4.02 13.99 1.08
C ILE A 53 -4.08 15.44 1.57
N GLU A 54 -4.82 15.70 2.65
CA GLU A 54 -4.93 17.04 3.25
C GLU A 54 -3.57 17.57 3.72
N ILE A 55 -2.78 16.72 4.38
CA ILE A 55 -1.46 17.11 4.89
C ILE A 55 -0.49 17.38 3.74
N ALA A 56 -0.51 16.56 2.67
CA ALA A 56 0.31 16.80 1.48
C ALA A 56 -0.05 18.13 0.81
N GLN A 57 -1.35 18.44 0.67
CA GLN A 57 -1.80 19.72 0.10
C GLN A 57 -1.39 20.91 0.96
N ALA A 58 -1.52 20.80 2.28
CA ALA A 58 -1.07 21.84 3.22
C ALA A 58 0.46 22.10 3.14
N ALA A 59 1.22 21.13 2.63
CA ALA A 59 2.65 21.20 2.38
C ALA A 59 2.99 21.47 0.89
N ASP A 60 2.07 22.03 0.12
CA ASP A 60 2.20 22.42 -1.28
C ASP A 60 2.47 21.26 -2.27
N PHE A 61 2.06 20.04 -1.93
CA PHE A 61 2.02 18.95 -2.91
C PHE A 61 0.76 19.02 -3.76
N HIS A 62 0.90 18.88 -5.07
CA HIS A 62 -0.24 18.52 -5.90
C HIS A 62 -0.64 17.06 -5.62
N THR A 63 -1.91 16.80 -5.37
CA THR A 63 -2.38 15.47 -5.01
C THR A 63 -3.18 14.84 -6.16
N VAL A 64 -2.79 13.62 -6.51
CA VAL A 64 -3.42 12.83 -7.58
C VAL A 64 -3.84 11.48 -7.02
N TRP A 65 -5.06 11.07 -7.32
CA TRP A 65 -5.58 9.73 -7.05
C TRP A 65 -5.93 9.02 -8.35
N ILE A 66 -5.34 7.86 -8.58
CA ILE A 66 -5.61 7.01 -9.76
C ILE A 66 -6.07 5.66 -9.25
N SER A 67 -7.28 5.21 -9.59
CA SER A 67 -7.86 3.99 -9.05
C SER A 67 -8.45 3.09 -10.12
N ASN A 68 -8.23 1.78 -9.97
CA ASN A 68 -8.93 0.73 -10.70
C ASN A 68 -10.02 0.06 -9.84
N GLN A 69 -10.28 0.60 -8.65
CA GLN A 69 -11.40 0.19 -7.80
C GLN A 69 -12.68 0.91 -8.19
N VAL A 70 -13.83 0.42 -7.71
CA VAL A 70 -15.12 1.09 -7.85
C VAL A 70 -15.14 2.34 -6.97
N LYS A 71 -15.63 3.46 -7.50
CA LYS A 71 -15.67 4.71 -6.72
C LYS A 71 -16.75 4.70 -5.64
N TYR A 72 -17.93 4.17 -5.95
CA TYR A 72 -19.08 4.17 -5.05
C TYR A 72 -19.62 2.76 -4.87
N GLY A 73 -19.73 2.32 -3.64
CA GLY A 73 -20.25 1.03 -3.24
C GLY A 73 -20.30 0.91 -1.72
N ALA A 74 -20.99 -0.10 -1.20
CA ALA A 74 -21.10 -0.31 0.23
C ALA A 74 -19.72 -0.53 0.91
N TRP A 75 -18.76 -1.04 0.13
CA TRP A 75 -17.42 -1.41 0.61
C TRP A 75 -16.32 -0.44 0.15
N ASP A 76 -16.62 0.53 -0.74
CA ASP A 76 -15.60 1.40 -1.36
C ASP A 76 -15.73 2.85 -0.93
N THR A 77 -16.96 3.29 -0.62
CA THR A 77 -17.28 4.70 -0.33
C THR A 77 -16.37 5.34 0.75
N PRO A 78 -16.03 4.69 1.87
CA PRO A 78 -15.15 5.33 2.86
C PRO A 78 -13.75 5.65 2.34
N VAL A 79 -13.19 4.80 1.46
CA VAL A 79 -11.89 5.06 0.81
C VAL A 79 -12.04 6.20 -0.21
N SER A 80 -13.15 6.21 -0.95
CA SER A 80 -13.45 7.27 -1.92
C SER A 80 -13.60 8.65 -1.28
N VAL A 81 -14.06 8.73 -0.03
CA VAL A 81 -14.11 10.01 0.73
C VAL A 81 -12.70 10.59 0.92
N ILE A 82 -11.70 9.74 1.19
CA ILE A 82 -10.30 10.19 1.27
C ILE A 82 -9.78 10.57 -0.11
N ALA A 83 -10.07 9.75 -1.13
CA ALA A 83 -9.68 10.00 -2.51
C ALA A 83 -10.27 11.31 -3.06
N ASP A 84 -11.50 11.65 -2.68
CA ASP A 84 -12.21 12.86 -3.12
C ASP A 84 -11.58 14.17 -2.62
N GLN A 85 -10.70 14.09 -1.63
CA GLN A 85 -9.88 15.24 -1.20
C GLN A 85 -8.75 15.55 -2.20
N SER A 86 -8.40 14.64 -3.12
CA SER A 86 -7.33 14.86 -4.11
C SER A 86 -7.74 15.88 -5.16
N GLN A 87 -6.79 16.75 -5.55
CA GLN A 87 -7.01 17.79 -6.57
C GLN A 87 -7.28 17.21 -7.97
N THR A 88 -6.71 16.04 -8.26
CA THR A 88 -6.91 15.35 -9.53
C THR A 88 -7.23 13.88 -9.28
N GLN A 89 -8.27 13.36 -9.96
CA GLN A 89 -8.73 11.99 -9.77
C GLN A 89 -8.98 11.31 -11.11
N TYR A 90 -8.62 10.03 -11.19
CA TYR A 90 -8.91 9.13 -12.31
C TYR A 90 -9.46 7.82 -11.78
N TRP A 91 -10.68 7.47 -12.21
CA TRP A 91 -11.35 6.24 -11.83
C TRP A 91 -11.62 5.40 -13.07
N LEU A 92 -11.00 4.23 -13.18
CA LEU A 92 -11.16 3.35 -14.35
C LEU A 92 -12.47 2.55 -14.29
N ASN A 93 -12.93 2.22 -13.08
CA ASN A 93 -14.18 1.50 -12.81
C ASN A 93 -15.19 2.41 -12.06
N GLY A 94 -15.34 3.64 -12.49
CA GLY A 94 -16.10 4.68 -11.78
C GLY A 94 -17.63 4.57 -11.83
N HIS A 95 -18.20 3.55 -12.47
CA HIS A 95 -19.64 3.46 -12.65
C HIS A 95 -20.34 2.78 -11.48
N LEU A 96 -21.48 3.35 -11.08
CA LEU A 96 -22.48 2.74 -10.21
C LEU A 96 -22.93 1.40 -10.82
N GLY A 97 -22.42 0.32 -10.28
CA GLY A 97 -22.80 -1.02 -10.71
C GLY A 97 -22.58 -2.01 -9.59
N GLU A 98 -23.53 -2.89 -9.37
CA GLU A 98 -23.49 -3.96 -8.37
C GLU A 98 -22.47 -5.06 -8.71
N THR A 99 -21.63 -4.87 -9.72
CA THR A 99 -20.69 -5.88 -10.20
C THR A 99 -19.28 -5.58 -9.74
N THR A 100 -18.69 -6.54 -9.04
CA THR A 100 -17.24 -6.63 -8.77
C THR A 100 -16.41 -6.89 -10.04
N GLN A 101 -17.04 -6.94 -11.20
CA GLN A 101 -16.37 -7.14 -12.47
C GLN A 101 -15.64 -5.87 -12.89
N THR A 102 -14.32 -5.96 -12.89
CA THR A 102 -13.47 -4.90 -13.42
C THR A 102 -13.52 -4.93 -14.94
N THR A 103 -13.80 -3.79 -15.56
CA THR A 103 -13.72 -3.62 -17.03
C THR A 103 -12.28 -3.44 -17.51
N HIS A 104 -11.35 -3.14 -16.59
CA HIS A 104 -9.95 -2.86 -16.88
C HIS A 104 -9.03 -3.66 -15.96
N PHE A 105 -7.94 -4.17 -16.51
CA PHE A 105 -6.82 -4.68 -15.71
C PHE A 105 -5.95 -3.53 -15.20
N ASP A 106 -5.25 -3.76 -14.09
CA ASP A 106 -4.40 -2.74 -13.43
C ASP A 106 -3.32 -2.14 -14.32
N LEU A 107 -2.91 -2.82 -15.39
CA LEU A 107 -1.98 -2.27 -16.39
C LEU A 107 -2.50 -0.95 -16.99
N SER A 108 -3.82 -0.76 -17.08
CA SER A 108 -4.42 0.48 -17.60
C SER A 108 -4.12 1.72 -16.74
N LEU A 109 -3.79 1.53 -15.47
CA LEU A 109 -3.34 2.63 -14.58
C LEU A 109 -2.02 3.25 -15.04
N VAL A 110 -1.15 2.44 -15.67
CA VAL A 110 0.13 2.92 -16.25
C VAL A 110 -0.10 3.93 -17.35
N ASP A 111 -1.14 3.73 -18.18
CA ASP A 111 -1.47 4.65 -19.27
C ASP A 111 -2.00 5.99 -18.75
N VAL A 112 -2.74 5.97 -17.65
CA VAL A 112 -3.17 7.20 -16.95
C VAL A 112 -1.95 7.92 -16.38
N LEU A 113 -1.10 7.19 -15.66
CA LEU A 113 0.09 7.74 -15.02
C LEU A 113 1.03 8.43 -16.04
N LYS A 114 1.24 7.81 -17.21
CA LYS A 114 2.08 8.37 -18.29
C LYS A 114 1.51 9.64 -18.92
N LYS A 115 0.21 9.89 -18.78
CA LYS A 115 -0.47 11.07 -19.32
C LYS A 115 -0.56 12.23 -18.32
N LEU A 116 -0.12 12.02 -17.09
CA LEU A 116 -0.10 13.10 -16.10
C LEU A 116 0.85 14.20 -16.55
N PRO A 117 0.52 15.47 -16.25
CA PRO A 117 1.46 16.56 -16.42
C PRO A 117 2.65 16.39 -15.46
N VAL A 118 3.75 17.07 -15.79
CA VAL A 118 4.88 17.16 -14.86
C VAL A 118 4.52 18.12 -13.72
N PHE A 119 4.66 17.65 -12.49
CA PHE A 119 4.48 18.44 -11.29
C PHE A 119 5.84 18.77 -10.66
N ASP A 120 5.97 19.96 -10.10
CA ASP A 120 7.16 20.32 -9.32
C ASP A 120 7.23 19.50 -8.02
N LYS A 121 6.07 19.25 -7.40
CA LYS A 121 5.93 18.52 -6.15
C LYS A 121 4.56 17.84 -6.13
N ALA A 122 4.53 16.52 -6.03
CA ALA A 122 3.27 15.78 -6.05
C ALA A 122 3.28 14.55 -5.13
N LEU A 123 2.10 14.24 -4.60
CA LEU A 123 1.76 12.93 -4.03
C LEU A 123 0.78 12.25 -4.99
N ILE A 124 1.20 11.13 -5.56
CA ILE A 124 0.38 10.35 -6.48
C ILE A 124 0.05 9.01 -5.80
N VAL A 125 -1.22 8.80 -5.51
CA VAL A 125 -1.75 7.52 -5.01
C VAL A 125 -2.25 6.71 -6.19
N VAL A 126 -1.73 5.48 -6.34
CA VAL A 126 -2.18 4.51 -7.36
C VAL A 126 -2.84 3.35 -6.65
N HIS A 127 -4.16 3.27 -6.72
CA HIS A 127 -4.98 2.30 -6.03
C HIS A 127 -5.35 1.15 -6.99
N LEU A 128 -4.66 0.02 -6.82
CA LEU A 128 -4.82 -1.17 -7.66
C LEU A 128 -6.10 -1.93 -7.28
N MET A 129 -6.63 -2.72 -8.21
CA MET A 129 -7.53 -3.83 -7.90
C MET A 129 -6.73 -4.98 -7.25
N GLY A 130 -5.49 -5.13 -7.65
CA GLY A 130 -4.56 -6.10 -7.08
C GLY A 130 -5.01 -7.54 -7.26
N ASN A 131 -4.85 -8.30 -6.18
CA ASN A 131 -5.19 -9.74 -6.15
C ASN A 131 -6.54 -9.99 -5.43
N HIS A 132 -7.49 -9.05 -5.54
CA HIS A 132 -8.81 -9.16 -4.93
C HIS A 132 -9.52 -10.45 -5.38
N GLY A 133 -10.41 -10.99 -4.55
CA GLY A 133 -11.17 -12.22 -4.81
C GLY A 133 -11.73 -12.35 -6.22
N SER A 134 -12.04 -13.55 -6.68
CA SER A 134 -12.18 -13.92 -8.09
C SER A 134 -10.85 -13.73 -8.84
N TYR A 135 -9.79 -14.33 -8.30
CA TYR A 135 -8.41 -14.12 -8.77
C TYR A 135 -8.22 -14.28 -10.27
N GLU A 136 -8.96 -15.20 -10.93
CA GLU A 136 -8.94 -15.41 -12.39
C GLU A 136 -9.39 -14.21 -13.21
N GLU A 137 -10.11 -13.27 -12.58
CA GLU A 137 -10.55 -12.03 -13.23
C GLU A 137 -9.51 -10.90 -13.11
N ARG A 138 -8.43 -11.13 -12.34
CA ARG A 138 -7.42 -10.10 -12.04
C ARG A 138 -6.28 -10.03 -13.06
N TYR A 139 -6.18 -10.98 -13.98
CA TYR A 139 -5.12 -11.03 -14.99
C TYR A 139 -5.63 -11.44 -16.36
N PRO A 140 -5.01 -10.95 -17.45
CA PRO A 140 -5.33 -11.40 -18.81
C PRO A 140 -4.82 -12.83 -19.05
N HIS A 141 -5.46 -13.55 -19.95
CA HIS A 141 -5.15 -14.96 -20.27
C HIS A 141 -3.66 -15.23 -20.54
N ALA A 142 -2.92 -14.25 -21.08
CA ALA A 142 -1.47 -14.37 -21.30
C ALA A 142 -0.66 -14.61 -20.03
N PHE A 143 -1.21 -14.32 -18.86
CA PHE A 143 -0.60 -14.57 -17.55
C PHE A 143 -1.09 -15.87 -16.88
N ASN A 144 -1.91 -16.64 -17.55
CA ASN A 144 -2.36 -17.95 -17.04
C ASN A 144 -1.24 -19.01 -17.17
N ARG A 145 -0.21 -18.89 -16.33
CA ARG A 145 0.97 -19.75 -16.33
C ARG A 145 0.71 -21.09 -15.65
N TRP A 146 0.02 -21.05 -14.50
CA TRP A 146 -0.43 -22.24 -13.78
C TRP A 146 -1.86 -22.54 -14.19
N THR A 147 -2.05 -23.62 -14.95
CA THR A 147 -3.32 -23.94 -15.63
C THR A 147 -4.22 -24.86 -14.81
N GLY A 148 -3.88 -25.13 -13.56
CA GLY A 148 -4.72 -25.87 -12.62
C GLY A 148 -6.03 -25.13 -12.34
N LYS A 149 -6.98 -25.83 -11.69
CA LYS A 149 -8.26 -25.25 -11.31
C LYS A 149 -8.31 -24.85 -9.83
N SER A 150 -7.17 -24.98 -9.12
CA SER A 150 -7.10 -24.63 -7.70
C SER A 150 -7.15 -23.12 -7.49
N HIS A 151 -7.60 -22.69 -6.33
CA HIS A 151 -7.52 -21.27 -5.94
C HIS A 151 -6.08 -20.78 -5.89
N ILE A 152 -5.13 -21.65 -5.50
CA ILE A 152 -3.70 -21.34 -5.44
C ILE A 152 -3.17 -21.01 -6.82
N ASP A 153 -3.47 -21.82 -7.86
CA ASP A 153 -3.01 -21.53 -9.24
C ASP A 153 -3.51 -20.18 -9.75
N LYS A 154 -4.79 -19.87 -9.46
CA LYS A 154 -5.39 -18.60 -9.86
C LYS A 154 -4.77 -17.42 -9.13
N TYR A 155 -4.55 -17.58 -7.82
CA TYR A 155 -3.88 -16.58 -7.00
C TYR A 155 -2.45 -16.35 -7.46
N ASP A 156 -1.67 -17.40 -7.70
CA ASP A 156 -0.29 -17.32 -8.20
C ASP A 156 -0.21 -16.58 -9.55
N ASN A 157 -1.16 -16.81 -10.45
CA ASN A 157 -1.24 -16.09 -11.72
C ASN A 157 -1.55 -14.60 -11.48
N SER A 158 -2.42 -14.28 -10.54
CA SER A 158 -2.74 -12.88 -10.20
C SER A 158 -1.51 -12.17 -9.59
N ILE A 159 -0.76 -12.83 -8.71
CA ILE A 159 0.50 -12.33 -8.15
C ILE A 159 1.56 -12.09 -9.25
N LEU A 160 1.68 -13.04 -10.19
CA LEU A 160 2.60 -12.88 -11.33
C LEU A 160 2.23 -11.66 -12.19
N TYR A 161 0.95 -11.44 -12.40
CA TYR A 161 0.47 -10.27 -13.14
C TYR A 161 0.67 -8.98 -12.35
N ASN A 162 0.40 -8.96 -11.05
CA ASN A 162 0.64 -7.81 -10.19
C ASN A 162 2.13 -7.42 -10.19
N ASP A 163 3.04 -8.37 -10.08
CA ASP A 163 4.49 -8.14 -10.20
C ASP A 163 4.88 -7.49 -11.54
N PHE A 164 4.24 -7.93 -12.63
CA PHE A 164 4.41 -7.30 -13.95
C PHE A 164 3.85 -5.88 -13.98
N VAL A 165 2.67 -5.63 -13.43
CA VAL A 165 2.06 -4.29 -13.34
C VAL A 165 2.97 -3.35 -12.54
N MET A 166 3.47 -3.79 -11.40
CA MET A 166 4.42 -3.01 -10.58
C MET A 166 5.70 -2.69 -11.33
N LYS A 167 6.24 -3.62 -12.13
CA LYS A 167 7.35 -3.34 -13.04
C LYS A 167 7.02 -2.19 -14.01
N GLN A 168 5.81 -2.21 -14.60
CA GLN A 168 5.42 -1.17 -15.57
C GLN A 168 5.19 0.19 -14.89
N LEU A 169 4.54 0.20 -13.72
CA LEU A 169 4.39 1.41 -12.91
C LEU A 169 5.75 2.00 -12.51
N PHE A 170 6.64 1.17 -11.97
CA PHE A 170 8.00 1.60 -11.62
C PHE A 170 8.74 2.17 -12.82
N SER A 171 8.69 1.49 -13.97
CA SER A 171 9.32 1.98 -15.20
C SER A 171 8.73 3.30 -15.71
N ALA A 172 7.45 3.54 -15.47
CA ALA A 172 6.79 4.78 -15.87
C ALA A 172 7.16 5.98 -14.99
N VAL A 173 7.49 5.75 -13.71
CA VAL A 173 7.75 6.85 -12.77
C VAL A 173 9.22 7.14 -12.52
N LYS A 174 10.10 6.14 -12.58
CA LYS A 174 11.53 6.29 -12.19
C LYS A 174 12.29 7.34 -13.00
N ASP A 175 11.86 7.57 -14.23
CA ASP A 175 12.49 8.51 -15.16
C ASP A 175 11.72 9.86 -15.23
N LEU A 176 10.67 10.05 -14.41
CA LEU A 176 9.97 11.32 -14.34
C LEU A 176 10.88 12.40 -13.74
N PRO A 177 10.83 13.63 -14.27
CA PRO A 177 11.46 14.77 -13.62
C PRO A 177 10.99 14.87 -12.16
N ASN A 178 11.92 15.15 -11.24
CA ASN A 178 11.63 15.31 -9.81
C ASN A 178 11.16 14.03 -9.09
N PHE A 179 11.24 12.84 -9.71
CA PHE A 179 10.90 11.59 -9.01
C PHE A 179 11.77 11.40 -7.76
N GLN A 180 11.13 11.24 -6.60
CA GLN A 180 11.82 11.09 -5.33
C GLN A 180 11.77 9.65 -4.82
N GLY A 181 10.63 8.97 -4.95
CA GLY A 181 10.49 7.60 -4.48
C GLY A 181 9.13 6.99 -4.80
N LEU A 182 9.05 5.70 -4.60
CA LEU A 182 7.85 4.87 -4.70
C LEU A 182 7.73 4.03 -3.45
N ILE A 183 6.53 3.94 -2.90
CA ILE A 183 6.20 3.08 -1.77
C ILE A 183 5.06 2.18 -2.21
N TYR A 184 5.22 0.88 -2.00
CA TYR A 184 4.19 -0.12 -2.21
C TYR A 184 3.92 -0.87 -0.92
N PHE A 185 2.65 -1.00 -0.58
CA PHE A 185 2.18 -1.91 0.45
C PHE A 185 0.82 -2.50 0.03
N SER A 186 0.52 -3.70 0.48
CA SER A 186 -0.83 -4.23 0.38
C SER A 186 -1.67 -3.76 1.56
N ASP A 187 -2.96 -3.54 1.33
CA ASP A 187 -3.90 -3.26 2.41
C ASP A 187 -4.04 -4.50 3.33
N HIS A 188 -4.31 -5.69 2.77
CA HIS A 188 -4.32 -6.97 3.46
C HIS A 188 -3.86 -8.09 2.53
N ALA A 189 -3.85 -9.31 3.02
CA ALA A 189 -3.64 -10.53 2.24
C ALA A 189 -4.84 -11.47 2.36
N ASP A 190 -4.76 -12.63 1.72
CA ASP A 190 -5.75 -13.70 1.78
C ASP A 190 -5.11 -14.99 2.31
N ASP A 191 -5.84 -15.76 3.12
CA ASP A 191 -5.49 -17.13 3.41
C ASP A 191 -6.00 -18.03 2.28
N VAL A 192 -5.17 -18.18 1.26
CA VAL A 192 -5.49 -18.93 0.04
C VAL A 192 -5.37 -20.43 0.29
N ASP A 193 -4.42 -20.87 1.11
CA ASP A 193 -4.16 -22.29 1.39
C ASP A 193 -5.34 -22.94 2.12
N ALA A 194 -5.90 -22.25 3.11
CA ALA A 194 -7.10 -22.72 3.81
C ALA A 194 -8.40 -22.37 3.06
N GLY A 195 -8.33 -21.60 1.98
CA GLY A 195 -9.51 -21.16 1.22
C GLY A 195 -10.42 -20.22 2.00
N LEU A 196 -9.87 -19.46 2.95
CA LEU A 196 -10.62 -18.53 3.81
C LEU A 196 -10.70 -17.12 3.22
N GLY A 197 -9.88 -16.80 2.20
CA GLY A 197 -9.75 -15.43 1.71
C GLY A 197 -9.32 -14.49 2.85
N HIS A 198 -10.05 -13.40 3.04
CA HIS A 198 -9.80 -12.40 4.09
C HIS A 198 -10.94 -12.31 5.13
N ASP A 199 -11.62 -13.43 5.42
CA ASP A 199 -12.73 -13.48 6.38
C ASP A 199 -12.25 -13.18 7.81
N ALA A 200 -12.50 -11.98 8.29
CA ALA A 200 -12.10 -11.53 9.63
C ALA A 200 -12.71 -12.38 10.77
N SER A 201 -13.83 -13.07 10.52
CA SER A 201 -14.46 -13.93 11.54
C SER A 201 -13.70 -15.24 11.75
N ARG A 202 -12.88 -15.63 10.76
CA ARG A 202 -12.01 -16.82 10.77
C ARG A 202 -10.55 -16.40 10.55
N PHE A 203 -10.15 -15.31 11.13
CA PHE A 203 -8.86 -14.69 10.94
C PHE A 203 -7.69 -15.65 11.15
N THR A 204 -6.75 -15.62 10.22
CA THR A 204 -5.41 -16.21 10.30
C THR A 204 -4.37 -15.14 10.04
N PHE A 205 -3.13 -15.32 10.48
CA PHE A 205 -2.06 -14.34 10.21
C PHE A 205 -1.65 -14.29 8.73
N ASP A 206 -1.99 -15.31 7.93
CA ASP A 206 -1.81 -15.28 6.47
C ASP A 206 -2.60 -14.15 5.82
N MET A 207 -3.74 -13.75 6.40
CA MET A 207 -4.51 -12.59 5.96
C MET A 207 -3.86 -11.25 6.30
N ALA A 208 -2.91 -11.24 7.25
CA ALA A 208 -2.30 -10.02 7.76
C ALA A 208 -0.85 -9.81 7.29
N ARG A 209 -0.10 -10.86 6.92
CA ARG A 209 1.27 -10.68 6.40
C ARG A 209 1.23 -10.08 5.01
N ILE A 210 1.78 -8.87 4.85
CA ILE A 210 1.71 -8.12 3.61
C ILE A 210 3.08 -7.76 3.06
N PRO A 211 3.24 -7.61 1.73
CA PRO A 211 4.43 -6.99 1.18
C PRO A 211 4.46 -5.49 1.49
N LEU A 212 5.64 -5.00 1.89
CA LEU A 212 5.99 -3.60 1.97
C LEU A 212 7.37 -3.42 1.36
N TYR A 213 7.49 -2.56 0.37
CA TYR A 213 8.79 -2.15 -0.17
C TYR A 213 8.78 -0.69 -0.60
N MET A 214 9.97 -0.11 -0.61
CA MET A 214 10.19 1.28 -0.97
C MET A 214 11.35 1.38 -1.95
N TYR A 215 11.28 2.33 -2.86
CA TYR A 215 12.39 2.70 -3.72
C TYR A 215 12.58 4.21 -3.67
N PHE A 216 13.83 4.65 -3.56
CA PHE A 216 14.19 6.07 -3.55
C PHE A 216 15.19 6.38 -4.65
N SER A 217 15.01 7.52 -5.29
CA SER A 217 15.95 8.03 -6.30
C SER A 217 17.30 8.43 -5.68
N ASP A 218 18.35 8.46 -6.49
CA ASP A 218 19.66 8.94 -6.04
C ASP A 218 19.60 10.37 -5.51
N ASN A 219 18.74 11.20 -6.09
CA ASN A 219 18.47 12.56 -5.63
C ASN A 219 17.94 12.59 -4.19
N TYR A 220 16.96 11.74 -3.90
CA TYR A 220 16.40 11.64 -2.56
C TYR A 220 17.45 11.13 -1.56
N ILE A 221 18.18 10.08 -1.93
CA ILE A 221 19.22 9.47 -1.09
C ILE A 221 20.31 10.49 -0.73
N GLN A 222 20.76 11.27 -1.72
CA GLN A 222 21.77 12.32 -1.50
C GLN A 222 21.25 13.47 -0.63
N LYS A 223 19.99 13.84 -0.81
CA LYS A 223 19.36 14.96 -0.08
C LYS A 223 19.02 14.57 1.36
N TYR A 224 18.60 13.31 1.60
CA TYR A 224 18.12 12.81 2.90
C TYR A 224 18.86 11.55 3.35
N PRO A 225 20.20 11.56 3.43
CA PRO A 225 20.99 10.37 3.74
C PRO A 225 20.69 9.81 5.14
N HIS A 226 20.31 10.68 6.08
CA HIS A 226 19.96 10.27 7.44
C HIS A 226 18.65 9.45 7.47
N THR A 227 17.61 9.93 6.78
CA THR A 227 16.34 9.21 6.62
C THR A 227 16.55 7.84 5.99
N MET A 228 17.38 7.79 4.93
CA MET A 228 17.70 6.53 4.25
C MET A 228 18.46 5.54 5.14
N ALA A 229 19.39 6.02 5.95
CA ALA A 229 20.12 5.17 6.90
C ALA A 229 19.20 4.57 7.97
N ILE A 230 18.23 5.36 8.47
CA ILE A 230 17.22 4.92 9.42
C ILE A 230 16.29 3.87 8.78
N LEU A 231 15.70 4.16 7.62
CA LEU A 231 14.83 3.22 6.91
C LEU A 231 15.53 1.89 6.64
N LYS A 232 16.79 1.94 6.18
CA LYS A 232 17.59 0.74 5.94
C LYS A 232 17.82 -0.09 7.21
N LYS A 233 17.99 0.57 8.37
CA LYS A 233 18.13 -0.12 9.66
C LYS A 233 16.83 -0.81 10.09
N HIS A 234 15.68 -0.30 9.67
CA HIS A 234 14.36 -0.79 10.06
C HIS A 234 13.74 -1.79 9.07
N THR A 235 14.48 -2.27 8.06
CA THR A 235 13.93 -3.25 7.08
C THR A 235 13.49 -4.56 7.71
N SER A 236 14.08 -4.96 8.84
CA SER A 236 13.66 -6.15 9.61
C SER A 236 12.77 -5.81 10.82
N ALA A 237 12.36 -4.56 10.99
CA ALA A 237 11.48 -4.17 12.08
C ALA A 237 10.03 -4.63 11.82
N TYR A 238 9.31 -4.98 12.87
CA TYR A 238 7.87 -5.22 12.78
C TYR A 238 7.13 -3.92 12.51
N PHE A 239 6.12 -3.99 11.66
CA PHE A 239 5.36 -2.83 11.23
C PHE A 239 3.91 -3.22 10.91
N THR A 240 2.96 -2.34 11.23
CA THR A 240 1.57 -2.46 10.78
C THR A 240 1.20 -1.28 9.88
N ASN A 241 0.43 -1.53 8.84
CA ASN A 241 0.19 -0.53 7.79
C ASN A 241 -0.65 0.68 8.22
N ASP A 242 -1.32 0.64 9.35
CA ASP A 242 -1.94 1.82 9.98
C ASP A 242 -0.92 2.84 10.52
N LEU A 243 0.38 2.51 10.51
CA LEU A 243 1.48 3.42 10.85
C LEU A 243 2.16 4.01 9.60
N ILE A 244 1.63 3.70 8.39
CA ILE A 244 2.21 4.21 7.15
C ILE A 244 2.05 5.74 7.03
N PHE A 245 0.99 6.31 7.59
CA PHE A 245 0.77 7.75 7.63
C PHE A 245 1.97 8.48 8.26
N ASP A 246 2.37 8.10 9.48
CA ASP A 246 3.51 8.71 10.19
C ASP A 246 4.82 8.51 9.41
N THR A 247 4.99 7.34 8.78
CA THR A 247 6.16 7.04 7.95
C THR A 247 6.20 7.92 6.70
N LEU A 248 5.06 8.10 6.00
CA LEU A 248 4.96 8.96 4.82
C LEU A 248 5.25 10.42 5.15
N ILE A 249 4.72 10.95 6.24
CA ILE A 249 4.97 12.33 6.70
C ILE A 249 6.48 12.57 6.85
N ASN A 250 7.19 11.66 7.49
CA ASN A 250 8.64 11.78 7.68
C ASN A 250 9.40 11.62 6.35
N ILE A 251 9.02 10.68 5.49
CA ILE A 251 9.65 10.50 4.17
C ILE A 251 9.44 11.74 3.30
N MET A 252 8.25 12.34 3.31
CA MET A 252 7.96 13.56 2.56
C MET A 252 8.56 14.82 3.21
N GLN A 253 9.19 14.71 4.37
CA GLN A 253 9.78 15.82 5.12
C GLN A 253 8.76 16.91 5.43
N ILE A 254 7.54 16.53 5.79
CA ILE A 254 6.47 17.46 6.12
C ILE A 254 6.50 17.73 7.63
N PRO A 255 6.62 18.99 8.07
CA PRO A 255 6.44 19.34 9.47
C PRO A 255 5.00 19.10 9.91
N PHE A 256 4.78 18.14 10.79
CA PHE A 256 3.46 17.81 11.30
C PHE A 256 3.47 17.78 12.84
N PRO A 257 2.82 18.75 13.53
CA PRO A 257 2.98 18.96 14.98
C PRO A 257 2.52 17.81 15.86
N VAL A 258 1.63 16.96 15.35
CA VAL A 258 1.05 15.82 16.08
C VAL A 258 1.59 14.48 15.55
N LEU A 259 2.74 14.51 14.85
CA LEU A 259 3.39 13.31 14.37
C LEU A 259 3.84 12.44 15.56
N GLU A 260 3.49 11.17 15.53
CA GLU A 260 3.99 10.19 16.49
C GLU A 260 5.28 9.55 15.94
N GLU A 261 6.43 10.15 16.25
CA GLU A 261 7.74 9.72 15.73
C GLU A 261 8.03 8.24 16.00
N THR A 262 7.57 7.71 17.14
CA THR A 262 7.78 6.30 17.50
C THR A 262 7.04 5.31 16.60
N ASN A 263 6.12 5.79 15.76
CA ASN A 263 5.37 5.00 14.79
C ASN A 263 6.01 5.01 13.38
N SER A 264 6.95 5.91 13.13
CA SER A 264 7.52 6.08 11.80
C SER A 264 8.76 5.21 11.59
N LEU A 265 8.75 4.35 10.57
CA LEU A 265 9.94 3.61 10.12
C LEU A 265 11.09 4.54 9.69
N ALA A 266 10.79 5.79 9.36
CA ALA A 266 11.77 6.80 8.97
C ALA A 266 12.32 7.61 10.16
N ASP A 267 11.92 7.29 11.39
CA ASP A 267 12.44 7.93 12.60
C ASP A 267 13.33 7.00 13.44
N LYS A 268 14.38 7.55 14.02
CA LYS A 268 15.33 6.81 14.88
C LYS A 268 14.69 6.30 16.18
N ASN A 269 13.58 6.90 16.59
CA ASN A 269 12.84 6.55 17.80
C ASN A 269 11.85 5.38 17.57
N TYR A 270 11.74 4.86 16.34
CA TYR A 270 10.92 3.68 16.06
C TYR A 270 11.37 2.51 16.93
N LYS A 271 10.43 1.95 17.69
CA LYS A 271 10.71 0.89 18.67
C LYS A 271 9.67 -0.21 18.71
N ASN A 272 8.79 -0.27 17.71
CA ASN A 272 7.74 -1.26 17.66
C ASN A 272 8.30 -2.68 17.43
N THR A 273 7.66 -3.65 18.09
CA THR A 273 8.03 -5.07 18.09
C THR A 273 6.78 -5.92 17.87
N SER A 274 6.94 -7.22 17.64
CA SER A 274 5.81 -8.15 17.54
C SER A 274 4.91 -8.14 18.78
N THR A 275 5.45 -7.81 19.95
CA THR A 275 4.71 -7.84 21.23
C THR A 275 3.82 -6.62 21.47
N ASN A 276 4.19 -5.44 20.94
CA ASN A 276 3.38 -4.21 21.11
C ASN A 276 2.51 -3.87 19.91
N LEU A 277 2.83 -4.41 18.73
CA LEU A 277 2.00 -4.26 17.54
C LEU A 277 0.85 -5.27 17.51
N LYS A 278 -0.25 -4.84 16.89
CA LYS A 278 -1.50 -5.59 16.85
C LYS A 278 -2.16 -5.52 15.48
N THR A 279 -3.08 -6.45 15.26
CA THR A 279 -4.01 -6.47 14.11
C THR A 279 -5.46 -6.62 14.59
N LEU A 280 -6.42 -6.62 13.67
CA LEU A 280 -7.86 -6.67 13.94
C LEU A 280 -8.30 -5.59 14.94
N TYR A 281 -7.81 -4.36 14.73
CA TYR A 281 -8.10 -3.24 15.62
C TYR A 281 -7.75 -3.51 17.09
N GLY A 282 -6.55 -3.99 17.31
CA GLY A 282 -6.02 -4.23 18.65
C GLY A 282 -6.41 -5.56 19.30
N LYS A 283 -7.17 -6.42 18.60
CA LYS A 283 -7.66 -7.69 19.16
C LYS A 283 -6.65 -8.82 19.17
N LYS A 284 -5.65 -8.78 18.26
CA LYS A 284 -4.61 -9.79 18.10
C LYS A 284 -3.22 -9.17 18.17
N SER A 285 -2.34 -9.70 19.02
CA SER A 285 -0.93 -9.33 19.06
C SER A 285 -0.19 -10.00 17.90
N LEU A 286 0.78 -9.31 17.27
CA LEU A 286 1.60 -9.95 16.24
C LEU A 286 2.46 -11.07 16.81
N SER A 287 2.78 -11.05 18.11
CA SER A 287 3.49 -12.15 18.79
C SER A 287 2.70 -13.45 18.86
N GLU A 288 1.40 -13.45 18.51
CA GLU A 288 0.60 -14.64 18.36
C GLU A 288 0.78 -15.33 16.98
N ASP A 289 1.45 -14.66 16.02
CA ASP A 289 1.78 -15.26 14.73
C ASP A 289 2.88 -16.33 14.92
N PRO A 290 2.64 -17.60 14.49
CA PRO A 290 3.64 -18.66 14.61
C PRO A 290 4.98 -18.37 13.90
N PHE A 291 5.01 -17.39 13.00
CA PHE A 291 6.20 -16.97 12.26
C PHE A 291 6.79 -15.65 12.77
N ALA A 292 6.22 -15.05 13.81
CA ALA A 292 6.83 -13.92 14.48
C ALA A 292 7.92 -14.41 15.47
N ASP A 293 9.13 -13.87 15.35
CA ASP A 293 10.25 -14.14 16.26
C ASP A 293 10.12 -13.33 17.57
#